data_85fc244ea5157c9b5b0215be0a98a2ad
#
_entry.id   85fc244ea5157c9b5b0215be0a98a2ad
#
_cell.length_a   1.000
_cell.length_b   1.000
_cell.length_c   1.000
_cell.angle_alpha   90.00
_cell.angle_beta   90.00
_cell.angle_gamma   90.00
#
_symmetry.space_group_name_H-M   'P 1'
#
loop_
_entity.id
_entity.type
_entity.pdbx_description
1 polymer ?
#
loop_
_entity_poly.entity_id
_entity_poly.type
_entity_poly.pdbx_seq_one_letter_code
_entity_poly.pdbx_strand_id
1 'polypeptide(L)'
;MLSLLGFSQNKYPEKYVQNPLDIPLVLSGTFGELRSNHFHSGLDIKTQGKTGLKVFVVADGYVSRIKVQQYGYGKAIYVTHPNGYTSVYGHLNKFNDQIETYIKAIQYKKENYETGNIFPRKDAFVLKKGELIAFSGDTGGSSGPHLHFEIRNTATEKVVNPMLLGIQIPDSKLPIIRSLQAYPLRSDARINQQHNNHEISLKKIEDGKYVADRISASGTIGFGIDVFDRLDNAWNKNGIYSLEVLVNGKRQYYHEVATFSFAESKYLN
;
A
#
# COMPACT_ATOMS: atom_id res chain seq x y z
N MET A 1 -27.05 17.56 32.69
CA MET A 1 -26.59 17.71 31.31
C MET A 1 -25.27 16.93 31.18
N LEU A 2 -25.32 15.63 30.84
CA LEU A 2 -24.13 14.80 30.67
C LEU A 2 -23.63 14.99 29.25
N SER A 3 -22.47 15.62 29.10
CA SER A 3 -21.73 15.66 27.81
C SER A 3 -21.02 14.32 27.62
N LEU A 4 -21.55 13.46 26.78
CA LEU A 4 -20.82 12.31 26.23
C LEU A 4 -19.74 12.85 25.31
N LEU A 5 -18.51 12.95 25.81
CA LEU A 5 -17.32 13.06 25.01
C LEU A 5 -17.14 11.71 24.29
N GLY A 6 -17.63 11.63 23.05
CA GLY A 6 -17.34 10.53 22.17
C GLY A 6 -15.84 10.53 21.86
N PHE A 7 -15.09 9.66 22.52
CA PHE A 7 -13.75 9.31 22.05
C PHE A 7 -13.92 8.64 20.70
N SER A 8 -13.55 9.33 19.63
CA SER A 8 -13.29 8.70 18.33
C SER A 8 -12.19 7.67 18.56
N GLN A 9 -12.58 6.40 18.72
CA GLN A 9 -11.58 5.33 18.68
C GLN A 9 -10.95 5.39 17.29
N ASN A 10 -9.63 5.62 17.24
CA ASN A 10 -8.88 5.52 15.99
C ASN A 10 -9.22 4.17 15.37
N LYS A 11 -9.72 4.20 14.14
CA LYS A 11 -10.16 3.02 13.37
C LYS A 11 -9.09 1.94 13.27
N TYR A 12 -7.82 2.33 13.41
CA TYR A 12 -6.65 1.46 13.33
C TYR A 12 -5.80 1.60 14.59
N PRO A 13 -5.20 0.49 15.12
CA PRO A 13 -4.34 0.53 16.30
C PRO A 13 -2.98 1.14 15.94
N GLU A 14 -2.81 2.42 16.18
CA GLU A 14 -1.56 3.12 15.97
C GLU A 14 -0.40 2.47 16.76
N LYS A 15 0.80 2.40 16.14
CA LYS A 15 2.01 1.84 16.74
C LYS A 15 1.93 0.35 17.14
N TYR A 16 0.99 -0.39 16.59
CA TYR A 16 0.88 -1.81 16.87
C TYR A 16 2.03 -2.62 16.29
N VAL A 17 2.41 -2.31 15.05
CA VAL A 17 3.51 -2.98 14.36
C VAL A 17 4.80 -2.19 14.44
N GLN A 18 5.93 -2.90 14.29
CA GLN A 18 7.25 -2.31 14.06
C GLN A 18 7.66 -2.43 12.59
N ASN A 19 8.72 -1.76 12.19
CA ASN A 19 9.30 -1.92 10.86
C ASN A 19 9.79 -3.36 10.63
N PRO A 20 9.56 -3.95 9.44
CA PRO A 20 9.97 -5.31 9.12
C PRO A 20 11.47 -5.45 8.79
N LEU A 21 12.18 -4.35 8.59
CA LEU A 21 13.63 -4.30 8.31
C LEU A 21 14.32 -3.39 9.32
N ASP A 22 15.57 -3.70 9.63
CA ASP A 22 16.45 -2.90 10.51
C ASP A 22 17.30 -1.92 9.69
N ILE A 23 16.64 -1.15 8.83
CA ILE A 23 17.22 -0.07 8.03
C ILE A 23 16.20 1.08 7.94
N PRO A 24 16.62 2.32 7.65
CA PRO A 24 15.69 3.38 7.29
C PRO A 24 14.85 2.95 6.09
N LEU A 25 13.51 2.97 6.24
CA LEU A 25 12.63 2.49 5.18
C LEU A 25 12.51 3.54 4.06
N VAL A 26 12.79 3.10 2.84
CA VAL A 26 12.60 3.87 1.61
C VAL A 26 11.75 3.02 0.67
N LEU A 27 10.67 3.58 0.14
CA LEU A 27 9.76 2.82 -0.72
C LEU A 27 10.11 2.95 -2.20
N SER A 28 9.88 1.88 -2.96
CA SER A 28 9.79 1.86 -4.43
C SER A 28 8.34 1.80 -4.93
N GLY A 29 7.40 1.44 -4.07
CA GLY A 29 5.97 1.43 -4.34
C GLY A 29 5.17 1.64 -3.05
N THR A 30 4.13 2.48 -3.13
CA THR A 30 3.23 2.79 -2.01
C THR A 30 1.95 1.96 -2.06
N PHE A 31 1.28 1.85 -0.91
CA PHE A 31 -0.03 1.22 -0.82
C PHE A 31 -1.07 1.95 -1.68
N GLY A 32 -1.86 1.17 -2.43
CA GLY A 32 -2.91 1.71 -3.30
C GLY A 32 -2.42 2.43 -4.55
N GLU A 33 -1.12 2.39 -4.85
CA GLU A 33 -0.58 2.89 -6.11
C GLU A 33 -1.18 2.12 -7.29
N LEU A 34 -1.63 2.85 -8.31
CA LEU A 34 -2.20 2.26 -9.50
C LEU A 34 -1.11 1.55 -10.32
N ARG A 35 -1.28 0.27 -10.53
CA ARG A 35 -0.50 -0.56 -11.45
C ARG A 35 -1.31 -0.78 -12.74
N SER A 36 -0.75 -1.48 -13.72
CA SER A 36 -1.39 -1.66 -15.04
C SER A 36 -2.82 -2.25 -14.98
N ASN A 37 -3.14 -3.07 -13.99
CA ASN A 37 -4.43 -3.77 -13.89
C ASN A 37 -4.93 -3.98 -12.46
N HIS A 38 -4.29 -3.38 -11.45
CA HIS A 38 -4.70 -3.50 -10.05
C HIS A 38 -4.09 -2.38 -9.20
N PHE A 39 -4.61 -2.19 -8.00
CA PHE A 39 -3.96 -1.38 -6.98
C PHE A 39 -2.90 -2.17 -6.24
N HIS A 40 -1.77 -1.54 -5.95
CA HIS A 40 -0.70 -2.14 -5.17
C HIS A 40 -1.16 -2.44 -3.74
N SER A 41 -1.07 -3.71 -3.33
CA SER A 41 -1.66 -4.22 -2.09
C SER A 41 -0.83 -3.98 -0.83
N GLY A 42 0.37 -3.44 -0.95
CA GLY A 42 1.31 -3.27 0.15
C GLY A 42 2.28 -2.12 -0.02
N LEU A 43 3.42 -2.26 0.62
CA LEU A 43 4.58 -1.39 0.49
C LEU A 43 5.71 -2.19 -0.15
N ASP A 44 6.33 -1.66 -1.20
CA ASP A 44 7.58 -2.20 -1.74
C ASP A 44 8.75 -1.47 -1.09
N ILE A 45 9.40 -2.12 -0.12
CA ILE A 45 10.48 -1.53 0.69
C ILE A 45 11.82 -1.86 0.04
N LYS A 46 12.56 -0.82 -0.35
CA LYS A 46 13.91 -0.97 -0.94
C LYS A 46 14.87 -1.65 0.04
N THR A 47 15.64 -2.60 -0.45
CA THR A 47 16.65 -3.33 0.30
C THR A 47 18.07 -2.94 -0.10
N GLN A 48 18.28 -1.65 -0.44
CA GLN A 48 19.57 -1.12 -0.87
C GLN A 48 20.18 -1.84 -2.10
N GLY A 49 19.31 -2.36 -2.98
CA GLY A 49 19.73 -3.12 -4.17
C GLY A 49 20.31 -4.51 -3.87
N LYS A 50 20.08 -5.04 -2.64
CA LYS A 50 20.63 -6.33 -2.18
C LYS A 50 19.54 -7.29 -1.76
N THR A 51 19.78 -8.56 -1.95
CA THR A 51 19.05 -9.65 -1.31
C THR A 51 19.70 -10.02 0.02
N GLY A 52 18.97 -10.72 0.91
CA GLY A 52 19.55 -11.29 2.14
C GLY A 52 19.51 -10.37 3.36
N LEU A 53 18.83 -9.21 3.31
CA LEU A 53 18.59 -8.42 4.52
C LEU A 53 17.64 -9.18 5.45
N LYS A 54 17.90 -9.15 6.75
CA LYS A 54 17.06 -9.78 7.77
C LYS A 54 15.66 -9.17 7.77
N VAL A 55 14.63 -10.01 7.72
CA VAL A 55 13.22 -9.64 7.80
C VAL A 55 12.67 -10.08 9.15
N PHE A 56 12.06 -9.16 9.87
CA PHE A 56 11.59 -9.38 11.24
C PHE A 56 10.07 -9.36 11.32
N VAL A 57 9.53 -10.15 12.26
CA VAL A 57 8.11 -10.16 12.60
C VAL A 57 7.69 -8.81 13.16
N VAL A 58 6.66 -8.20 12.58
CA VAL A 58 6.22 -6.86 12.95
C VAL A 58 5.42 -6.79 14.24
N ALA A 59 4.80 -7.90 14.68
CA ALA A 59 4.04 -8.04 15.92
C ALA A 59 3.97 -9.53 16.32
N ASP A 60 3.67 -9.82 17.59
CA ASP A 60 3.44 -11.20 18.06
C ASP A 60 2.41 -11.92 17.20
N GLY A 61 2.61 -13.22 16.93
CA GLY A 61 1.68 -13.98 16.13
C GLY A 61 2.13 -15.40 15.85
N TYR A 62 1.55 -16.03 14.85
CA TYR A 62 1.94 -17.34 14.36
C TYR A 62 1.91 -17.39 12.83
N VAL A 63 2.73 -18.23 12.24
CA VAL A 63 2.73 -18.44 10.78
C VAL A 63 1.46 -19.17 10.38
N SER A 64 0.57 -18.47 9.70
CA SER A 64 -0.72 -19.01 9.25
C SER A 64 -0.69 -19.55 7.83
N ARG A 65 0.22 -19.06 7.00
CA ARG A 65 0.38 -19.51 5.60
C ARG A 65 1.80 -19.29 5.12
N ILE A 66 2.31 -20.23 4.35
CA ILE A 66 3.57 -20.12 3.61
C ILE A 66 3.28 -20.46 2.15
N LYS A 67 3.90 -19.75 1.22
CA LYS A 67 3.75 -19.99 -0.21
C LYS A 67 5.10 -19.92 -0.91
N VAL A 68 5.36 -20.88 -1.79
CA VAL A 68 6.50 -20.86 -2.72
C VAL A 68 5.97 -21.08 -4.12
N GLN A 69 6.23 -20.12 -5.01
CA GLN A 69 5.79 -20.16 -6.42
C GLN A 69 6.77 -19.40 -7.31
N GLN A 70 6.74 -19.65 -8.62
CA GLN A 70 7.60 -18.96 -9.59
C GLN A 70 7.20 -17.51 -9.83
N TYR A 71 5.89 -17.21 -9.75
CA TYR A 71 5.32 -15.89 -10.06
C TYR A 71 4.66 -15.26 -8.83
N GLY A 72 4.10 -14.06 -9.01
CA GLY A 72 3.43 -13.33 -7.93
C GLY A 72 4.41 -13.02 -6.79
N TYR A 73 4.06 -13.34 -5.57
CA TYR A 73 4.91 -13.06 -4.39
C TYR A 73 6.16 -13.93 -4.26
N GLY A 74 6.38 -14.91 -5.15
CA GLY A 74 7.51 -15.82 -5.04
C GLY A 74 7.48 -16.65 -3.76
N LYS A 75 8.51 -16.54 -2.92
CA LYS A 75 8.50 -17.02 -1.53
C LYS A 75 7.81 -15.98 -0.66
N ALA A 76 6.71 -16.38 -0.03
CA ALA A 76 5.94 -15.51 0.85
C ALA A 76 5.55 -16.22 2.15
N ILE A 77 5.47 -15.43 3.23
CA ILE A 77 5.04 -15.88 4.54
C ILE A 77 3.98 -14.94 5.12
N TYR A 78 2.99 -15.52 5.78
CA TYR A 78 1.85 -14.84 6.39
C TYR A 78 1.86 -15.11 7.88
N VAL A 79 1.81 -14.05 8.68
CA VAL A 79 1.78 -14.12 10.14
C VAL A 79 0.47 -13.53 10.63
N THR A 80 -0.35 -14.36 11.28
CA THR A 80 -1.61 -13.90 11.88
C THR A 80 -1.38 -13.43 13.31
N HIS A 81 -1.86 -12.23 13.61
CA HIS A 81 -1.69 -11.53 14.87
C HIS A 81 -2.95 -11.58 15.74
N PRO A 82 -2.83 -11.50 17.09
CA PRO A 82 -3.99 -11.56 18.00
C PRO A 82 -5.02 -10.44 17.80
N ASN A 83 -4.61 -9.30 17.23
CA ASN A 83 -5.47 -8.15 17.00
C ASN A 83 -6.36 -8.24 15.75
N GLY A 84 -6.41 -9.40 15.07
CA GLY A 84 -7.24 -9.62 13.89
C GLY A 84 -6.64 -9.16 12.57
N TYR A 85 -5.33 -8.86 12.54
CA TYR A 85 -4.59 -8.59 11.31
C TYR A 85 -3.62 -9.71 10.96
N THR A 86 -3.25 -9.78 9.69
CA THR A 86 -2.24 -10.70 9.16
C THR A 86 -1.21 -9.90 8.38
N SER A 87 0.06 -10.00 8.74
CA SER A 87 1.16 -9.44 7.95
C SER A 87 1.62 -10.42 6.89
N VAL A 88 1.99 -9.90 5.71
CA VAL A 88 2.48 -10.67 4.56
C VAL A 88 3.83 -10.14 4.14
N TYR A 89 4.77 -11.04 3.95
CA TYR A 89 6.14 -10.74 3.51
C TYR A 89 6.38 -11.49 2.22
N GLY A 90 6.60 -10.77 1.13
CA GLY A 90 6.78 -11.32 -0.23
C GLY A 90 8.18 -11.12 -0.79
N HIS A 91 8.43 -11.75 -1.92
CA HIS A 91 9.69 -11.74 -2.68
C HIS A 91 10.91 -12.20 -1.87
N LEU A 92 10.69 -13.06 -0.87
CA LEU A 92 11.74 -13.51 0.04
C LEU A 92 12.78 -14.39 -0.68
N ASN A 93 14.04 -14.25 -0.28
CA ASN A 93 15.11 -15.13 -0.73
C ASN A 93 15.08 -16.47 0.00
N LYS A 94 14.99 -16.41 1.34
CA LYS A 94 15.07 -17.56 2.24
C LYS A 94 14.22 -17.28 3.48
N PHE A 95 13.55 -18.29 4.01
CA PHE A 95 12.97 -18.24 5.36
C PHE A 95 14.04 -18.41 6.44
N ASN A 96 13.72 -18.24 7.72
CA ASN A 96 14.61 -18.66 8.80
C ASN A 96 14.83 -20.18 8.73
N ASP A 97 15.87 -20.70 9.41
CA ASP A 97 16.31 -22.08 9.21
C ASP A 97 15.23 -23.12 9.57
N GLN A 98 14.41 -22.85 10.58
CA GLN A 98 13.34 -23.75 11.01
C GLN A 98 12.25 -23.86 9.93
N ILE A 99 11.78 -22.73 9.43
CA ILE A 99 10.73 -22.67 8.40
C ILE A 99 11.28 -23.18 7.05
N GLU A 100 12.52 -22.83 6.71
CA GLU A 100 13.16 -23.28 5.48
C GLU A 100 13.29 -24.81 5.45
N THR A 101 13.69 -25.44 6.57
CA THR A 101 13.76 -26.90 6.72
C THR A 101 12.38 -27.54 6.54
N TYR A 102 11.36 -26.97 7.15
CA TYR A 102 9.99 -27.46 7.01
C TYR A 102 9.50 -27.40 5.56
N ILE A 103 9.75 -26.30 4.85
CA ILE A 103 9.33 -26.13 3.46
C ILE A 103 10.11 -27.06 2.53
N LYS A 104 11.44 -27.21 2.72
CA LYS A 104 12.25 -28.16 1.94
C LYS A 104 11.76 -29.59 2.07
N ALA A 105 11.41 -30.04 3.27
CA ALA A 105 10.84 -31.37 3.47
C ALA A 105 9.55 -31.58 2.64
N ILE A 106 8.70 -30.55 2.53
CA ILE A 106 7.49 -30.59 1.69
C ILE A 106 7.84 -30.61 0.20
N GLN A 107 8.79 -29.78 -0.23
CA GLN A 107 9.24 -29.73 -1.62
C GLN A 107 9.82 -31.07 -2.07
N TYR A 108 10.69 -31.70 -1.27
CA TYR A 108 11.24 -33.03 -1.56
C TYR A 108 10.14 -34.10 -1.61
N LYS A 109 9.19 -34.08 -0.66
CA LYS A 109 8.08 -35.04 -0.67
C LYS A 109 7.17 -34.89 -1.90
N LYS A 110 7.01 -33.65 -2.39
CA LYS A 110 6.20 -33.35 -3.59
C LYS A 110 7.00 -33.47 -4.89
N GLU A 111 8.32 -33.64 -4.82
CA GLU A 111 9.22 -33.56 -5.97
C GLU A 111 9.00 -32.30 -6.83
N ASN A 112 8.67 -31.20 -6.14
CA ASN A 112 8.32 -29.94 -6.80
C ASN A 112 8.84 -28.74 -6.00
N TYR A 113 9.43 -27.77 -6.68
CA TYR A 113 9.85 -26.50 -6.10
C TYR A 113 8.65 -25.69 -5.57
N GLU A 114 7.55 -25.69 -6.31
CA GLU A 114 6.35 -24.97 -5.90
C GLU A 114 5.56 -25.77 -4.88
N THR A 115 5.30 -25.15 -3.74
CA THR A 115 4.51 -25.82 -2.68
C THR A 115 3.02 -25.55 -2.79
N GLY A 116 2.63 -24.48 -3.53
CA GLY A 116 1.31 -23.86 -3.38
C GLY A 116 1.15 -23.25 -1.98
N ASN A 117 -0.07 -23.13 -1.51
CA ASN A 117 -0.35 -22.67 -0.15
C ASN A 117 -0.14 -23.82 0.85
N ILE A 118 0.69 -23.59 1.84
CA ILE A 118 0.91 -24.46 3.00
C ILE A 118 0.35 -23.73 4.23
N PHE A 119 -0.46 -24.43 5.01
CA PHE A 119 -1.08 -23.93 6.24
C PHE A 119 -0.53 -24.74 7.43
N PRO A 120 0.53 -24.27 8.10
CA PRO A 120 1.05 -24.92 9.30
C PRO A 120 0.01 -24.91 10.42
N ARG A 121 0.13 -25.85 11.37
CA ARG A 121 -0.64 -25.78 12.62
C ARG A 121 -0.28 -24.48 13.36
N LYS A 122 -1.24 -23.90 14.08
CA LYS A 122 -1.06 -22.61 14.79
C LYS A 122 0.09 -22.62 15.81
N ASP A 123 0.39 -23.79 16.36
CA ASP A 123 1.46 -24.00 17.33
C ASP A 123 2.81 -24.37 16.70
N ALA A 124 2.87 -24.56 15.37
CA ALA A 124 4.10 -24.98 14.70
C ALA A 124 5.18 -23.89 14.67
N PHE A 125 4.77 -22.64 14.43
CA PHE A 125 5.67 -21.49 14.35
C PHE A 125 5.02 -20.29 15.03
N VAL A 126 5.14 -20.24 16.36
CA VAL A 126 4.74 -19.10 17.18
C VAL A 126 5.91 -18.13 17.23
N LEU A 127 5.65 -16.86 16.95
CA LEU A 127 6.66 -15.83 16.73
C LEU A 127 6.41 -14.62 17.62
N LYS A 128 7.49 -14.00 18.08
CA LYS A 128 7.48 -12.75 18.83
C LYS A 128 7.83 -11.57 17.96
N LYS A 129 7.28 -10.41 18.28
CA LYS A 129 7.64 -9.13 17.64
C LYS A 129 9.16 -8.95 17.65
N GLY A 130 9.73 -8.64 16.48
CA GLY A 130 11.18 -8.48 16.31
C GLY A 130 11.96 -9.80 16.08
N GLU A 131 11.31 -10.94 16.05
CA GLU A 131 11.96 -12.22 15.75
C GLU A 131 12.29 -12.33 14.26
N LEU A 132 13.45 -12.93 13.93
CA LEU A 132 13.88 -13.17 12.57
C LEU A 132 12.97 -14.22 11.91
N ILE A 133 12.31 -13.85 10.80
CA ILE A 133 11.40 -14.75 10.10
C ILE A 133 11.94 -15.19 8.73
N ALA A 134 12.67 -14.30 8.04
CA ALA A 134 13.13 -14.53 6.67
C ALA A 134 14.28 -13.58 6.29
N PHE A 135 14.68 -13.69 5.05
CA PHE A 135 15.64 -12.79 4.39
C PHE A 135 15.02 -12.22 3.11
N SER A 136 15.21 -10.92 2.88
CA SER A 136 14.71 -10.24 1.69
C SER A 136 15.30 -10.78 0.41
N GLY A 137 14.56 -10.69 -0.68
CA GLY A 137 14.97 -11.31 -1.94
C GLY A 137 14.48 -10.58 -3.17
N ASP A 138 14.31 -11.37 -4.23
CA ASP A 138 13.88 -10.96 -5.56
C ASP A 138 13.14 -12.13 -6.25
N THR A 139 12.40 -12.95 -5.48
CA THR A 139 11.69 -14.11 -6.01
C THR A 139 10.30 -13.74 -6.51
N GLY A 140 9.75 -14.53 -7.44
CA GLY A 140 8.43 -14.29 -8.01
C GLY A 140 8.41 -13.22 -9.08
N GLY A 141 7.34 -12.43 -9.14
CA GLY A 141 7.14 -11.35 -10.11
C GLY A 141 7.79 -10.04 -9.68
N SER A 142 9.06 -10.07 -9.31
CA SER A 142 9.84 -8.91 -8.90
C SER A 142 10.71 -8.38 -10.03
N SER A 143 10.98 -7.08 -10.04
CA SER A 143 11.87 -6.41 -11.01
C SER A 143 13.21 -5.98 -10.38
N GLY A 144 13.51 -6.44 -9.18
CA GLY A 144 14.73 -6.16 -8.44
C GLY A 144 14.57 -6.32 -6.94
N PRO A 145 15.68 -6.40 -6.18
CA PRO A 145 15.66 -6.69 -4.75
C PRO A 145 14.83 -5.69 -3.94
N HIS A 146 13.76 -6.17 -3.30
CA HIS A 146 12.92 -5.42 -2.36
C HIS A 146 12.16 -6.37 -1.44
N LEU A 147 11.55 -5.84 -0.40
CA LEU A 147 10.57 -6.53 0.43
C LEU A 147 9.18 -6.00 0.10
N HIS A 148 8.32 -6.86 -0.45
CA HIS A 148 6.89 -6.56 -0.53
C HIS A 148 6.25 -6.87 0.82
N PHE A 149 5.61 -5.87 1.42
CA PHE A 149 5.02 -5.98 2.77
C PHE A 149 3.56 -5.52 2.79
N GLU A 150 2.68 -6.38 3.32
CA GLU A 150 1.26 -6.07 3.46
C GLU A 150 0.77 -6.26 4.89
N ILE A 151 -0.31 -5.56 5.21
CA ILE A 151 -1.19 -5.90 6.33
C ILE A 151 -2.59 -6.17 5.77
N ARG A 152 -3.20 -7.26 6.23
CA ARG A 152 -4.57 -7.64 5.87
C ARG A 152 -5.44 -7.76 7.11
N ASN A 153 -6.71 -7.44 6.98
CA ASN A 153 -7.69 -7.89 7.94
C ASN A 153 -7.84 -9.42 7.82
N THR A 154 -7.61 -10.15 8.90
CA THR A 154 -7.56 -11.62 8.88
C THR A 154 -8.87 -12.27 8.44
N ALA A 155 -10.01 -11.69 8.82
CA ALA A 155 -11.33 -12.27 8.53
C ALA A 155 -11.79 -12.01 7.08
N THR A 156 -11.45 -10.86 6.51
CA THR A 156 -11.94 -10.42 5.20
C THR A 156 -10.91 -10.48 4.09
N GLU A 157 -9.64 -10.71 4.41
CA GLU A 157 -8.47 -10.61 3.50
C GLU A 157 -8.33 -9.23 2.83
N LYS A 158 -9.12 -8.21 3.23
CA LYS A 158 -8.94 -6.83 2.73
C LYS A 158 -7.59 -6.31 3.15
N VAL A 159 -6.86 -5.73 2.20
CA VAL A 159 -5.58 -5.09 2.49
C VAL A 159 -5.79 -3.75 3.19
N VAL A 160 -4.90 -3.43 4.10
CA VAL A 160 -4.92 -2.20 4.90
C VAL A 160 -3.57 -1.52 4.74
N ASN A 161 -3.58 -0.21 4.57
CA ASN A 161 -2.33 0.56 4.47
C ASN A 161 -1.48 0.35 5.73
N PRO A 162 -0.28 -0.26 5.60
CA PRO A 162 0.54 -0.59 6.77
C PRO A 162 0.98 0.62 7.60
N MET A 163 1.04 1.81 6.99
CA MET A 163 1.39 3.04 7.70
C MET A 163 0.36 3.42 8.76
N LEU A 164 -0.91 3.02 8.60
CA LEU A 164 -1.97 3.26 9.58
C LEU A 164 -1.81 2.42 10.86
N LEU A 165 -1.01 1.34 10.83
CA LEU A 165 -0.77 0.47 11.98
C LEU A 165 0.59 0.71 12.65
N GLY A 166 1.41 1.64 12.12
CA GLY A 166 2.65 2.06 12.77
C GLY A 166 3.93 1.87 11.96
N ILE A 167 3.86 1.39 10.71
CA ILE A 167 5.03 1.44 9.82
C ILE A 167 5.38 2.90 9.57
N GLN A 168 6.62 3.27 9.88
CA GLN A 168 7.11 4.64 9.78
C GLN A 168 7.96 4.82 8.53
N ILE A 169 7.49 5.66 7.64
CA ILE A 169 8.22 6.08 6.44
C ILE A 169 8.51 7.58 6.59
N PRO A 170 9.78 8.02 6.58
CA PRO A 170 10.11 9.44 6.58
C PRO A 170 9.54 10.13 5.33
N ASP A 171 8.76 11.19 5.55
CA ASP A 171 8.18 12.00 4.49
C ASP A 171 7.97 13.44 4.97
N SER A 172 8.70 14.35 4.35
CA SER A 172 8.60 15.80 4.58
C SER A 172 8.18 16.55 3.31
N LYS A 173 7.95 15.82 2.20
CA LYS A 173 7.63 16.40 0.90
C LYS A 173 6.13 16.56 0.71
N LEU A 174 5.75 17.58 0.01
CA LEU A 174 4.36 17.83 -0.35
C LEU A 174 4.07 17.31 -1.76
N PRO A 175 2.85 16.81 -2.03
CA PRO A 175 2.43 16.36 -3.34
C PRO A 175 2.60 17.44 -4.42
N ILE A 176 2.94 17.00 -5.63
CA ILE A 176 3.17 17.86 -6.78
C ILE A 176 2.01 17.70 -7.76
N ILE A 177 1.27 18.78 -7.98
CA ILE A 177 0.22 18.83 -8.99
C ILE A 177 0.85 19.17 -10.34
N ARG A 178 0.63 18.32 -11.35
CA ARG A 178 1.14 18.52 -12.72
C ARG A 178 0.14 19.23 -13.62
N SER A 179 -1.13 18.82 -13.55
CA SER A 179 -2.19 19.44 -14.34
C SER A 179 -3.54 19.36 -13.63
N LEU A 180 -4.42 20.26 -13.99
CA LEU A 180 -5.82 20.29 -13.60
C LEU A 180 -6.66 20.43 -14.87
N GLN A 181 -7.64 19.55 -15.04
CA GLN A 181 -8.55 19.58 -16.19
C GLN A 181 -9.99 19.67 -15.75
N ALA A 182 -10.79 20.42 -16.52
CA ALA A 182 -12.24 20.46 -16.40
C ALA A 182 -12.87 19.66 -17.55
N TYR A 183 -13.95 18.93 -17.24
CA TYR A 183 -14.66 18.05 -18.16
C TYR A 183 -16.13 18.41 -18.19
N PRO A 184 -16.75 18.68 -19.37
CA PRO A 184 -18.20 18.77 -19.49
C PRO A 184 -18.79 17.36 -19.39
N LEU A 185 -19.53 17.06 -18.32
CA LEU A 185 -20.05 15.70 -18.04
C LEU A 185 -21.40 15.43 -18.67
N ARG A 186 -22.09 16.46 -19.19
CA ARG A 186 -23.40 16.36 -19.86
C ARG A 186 -23.38 17.15 -21.14
N SER A 187 -24.28 16.84 -22.09
CA SER A 187 -24.35 17.49 -23.40
C SER A 187 -24.65 19.00 -23.36
N ASP A 188 -25.33 19.46 -22.30
CA ASP A 188 -25.62 20.88 -22.03
C ASP A 188 -24.51 21.62 -21.30
N ALA A 189 -23.51 20.91 -20.79
CA ALA A 189 -22.41 21.53 -20.07
C ALA A 189 -21.45 22.28 -21.02
N ARG A 190 -20.93 23.40 -20.55
CA ARG A 190 -19.96 24.25 -21.30
C ARG A 190 -18.86 24.72 -20.36
N ILE A 191 -17.63 24.74 -20.90
CA ILE A 191 -16.45 25.30 -20.25
C ILE A 191 -15.92 26.34 -21.23
N ASN A 192 -15.81 27.63 -20.79
CA ASN A 192 -15.44 28.75 -21.65
C ASN A 192 -16.24 28.76 -22.97
N GLN A 193 -17.57 28.48 -22.86
CA GLN A 193 -18.55 28.43 -23.95
C GLN A 193 -18.39 27.20 -24.89
N GLN A 194 -17.45 26.30 -24.64
CA GLN A 194 -17.19 25.12 -25.46
C GLN A 194 -17.59 23.82 -24.73
N HIS A 195 -17.92 22.76 -25.48
CA HIS A 195 -18.20 21.44 -24.95
C HIS A 195 -16.99 20.52 -25.13
N ASN A 196 -15.81 20.96 -24.69
CA ASN A 196 -14.56 20.23 -24.78
C ASN A 196 -13.89 20.19 -23.40
N ASN A 197 -13.04 19.20 -23.17
CA ASN A 197 -12.14 19.19 -22.03
C ASN A 197 -11.24 20.43 -22.09
N HIS A 198 -10.97 21.01 -20.93
CA HIS A 198 -10.19 22.24 -20.83
C HIS A 198 -9.13 22.08 -19.75
N GLU A 199 -7.87 22.23 -20.15
CA GLU A 199 -6.76 22.29 -19.20
C GLU A 199 -6.75 23.67 -18.53
N ILE A 200 -6.76 23.67 -17.20
CA ILE A 200 -6.75 24.90 -16.41
C ILE A 200 -5.31 25.19 -16.00
N SER A 201 -4.81 26.36 -16.39
CA SER A 201 -3.45 26.78 -16.03
C SER A 201 -3.29 26.87 -14.52
N LEU A 202 -2.19 26.35 -14.02
CA LEU A 202 -1.82 26.35 -12.60
C LEU A 202 -0.59 27.22 -12.38
N LYS A 203 -0.68 28.17 -11.45
CA LYS A 203 0.46 28.94 -10.97
C LYS A 203 0.84 28.46 -9.57
N LYS A 204 2.05 27.94 -9.42
CA LYS A 204 2.61 27.64 -8.11
C LYS A 204 2.90 28.93 -7.37
N ILE A 205 2.38 29.09 -6.15
CA ILE A 205 2.60 30.28 -5.30
C ILE A 205 3.55 29.99 -4.15
N GLU A 206 3.55 28.76 -3.64
CA GLU A 206 4.51 28.24 -2.66
C GLU A 206 4.57 26.70 -2.77
N ASP A 207 5.44 26.05 -1.99
CA ASP A 207 5.50 24.59 -2.00
C ASP A 207 4.16 23.98 -1.59
N GLY A 208 3.67 23.03 -2.42
CA GLY A 208 2.37 22.38 -2.24
C GLY A 208 1.15 23.26 -2.52
N LYS A 209 1.30 24.55 -2.86
CA LYS A 209 0.18 25.45 -3.11
C LYS A 209 0.17 26.00 -4.53
N TYR A 210 -0.99 25.92 -5.14
CA TYR A 210 -1.24 26.36 -6.51
C TYR A 210 -2.51 27.19 -6.57
N VAL A 211 -2.54 28.12 -7.50
CA VAL A 211 -3.74 28.87 -7.88
C VAL A 211 -4.07 28.53 -9.33
N ALA A 212 -5.31 28.17 -9.57
CA ALA A 212 -5.83 27.88 -10.90
C ALA A 212 -6.41 29.16 -11.56
N ASP A 213 -6.29 29.26 -12.88
CA ASP A 213 -6.95 30.30 -13.63
C ASP A 213 -8.47 30.15 -13.53
N ARG A 214 -9.17 31.28 -13.66
CA ARG A 214 -10.63 31.31 -13.68
C ARG A 214 -11.15 30.72 -14.97
N ILE A 215 -12.16 29.89 -14.88
CA ILE A 215 -12.93 29.39 -16.02
C ILE A 215 -14.40 29.80 -15.87
N SER A 216 -15.08 30.00 -16.99
CA SER A 216 -16.53 30.12 -17.02
C SER A 216 -17.12 28.76 -17.28
N ALA A 217 -18.08 28.34 -16.47
CA ALA A 217 -18.70 27.02 -16.61
C ALA A 217 -20.21 27.09 -16.41
N SER A 218 -20.93 26.27 -17.17
CA SER A 218 -22.37 26.05 -17.02
C SER A 218 -22.70 24.57 -17.16
N GLY A 219 -23.81 24.13 -16.54
CA GLY A 219 -24.21 22.74 -16.50
C GLY A 219 -23.34 21.88 -15.53
N THR A 220 -23.31 20.57 -15.74
CA THR A 220 -22.55 19.64 -14.87
C THR A 220 -21.13 19.48 -15.41
N ILE A 221 -20.14 19.89 -14.61
CA ILE A 221 -18.72 19.72 -14.93
C ILE A 221 -18.03 18.84 -13.89
N GLY A 222 -16.99 18.14 -14.30
CA GLY A 222 -16.06 17.41 -13.45
C GLY A 222 -14.66 17.99 -13.52
N PHE A 223 -13.85 17.64 -12.54
CA PHE A 223 -12.44 17.99 -12.52
C PHE A 223 -11.58 16.73 -12.45
N GLY A 224 -10.46 16.73 -13.17
CA GLY A 224 -9.42 15.72 -13.09
C GLY A 224 -8.10 16.39 -12.68
N ILE A 225 -7.40 15.76 -11.75
CA ILE A 225 -6.12 16.22 -11.27
C ILE A 225 -5.05 15.17 -11.56
N ASP A 226 -3.94 15.58 -12.18
CA ASP A 226 -2.74 14.78 -12.27
C ASP A 226 -1.77 15.21 -11.16
N VAL A 227 -1.60 14.31 -10.20
CA VAL A 227 -0.83 14.57 -8.98
C VAL A 227 -0.01 13.33 -8.62
N PHE A 228 1.19 13.56 -8.13
CA PHE A 228 2.02 12.52 -7.55
C PHE A 228 2.73 13.05 -6.30
N ASP A 229 3.18 12.11 -5.49
CA ASP A 229 3.99 12.40 -4.31
C ASP A 229 5.39 11.80 -4.44
N ARG A 230 6.32 12.27 -3.62
CA ARG A 230 7.66 11.73 -3.45
C ARG A 230 7.99 11.65 -1.98
N LEU A 231 8.47 10.50 -1.55
CA LEU A 231 8.97 10.33 -0.19
C LEU A 231 10.40 10.83 -0.05
N ASP A 232 10.83 11.08 1.19
CA ASP A 232 12.21 11.44 1.48
C ASP A 232 13.15 10.33 0.99
N ASN A 233 14.30 10.75 0.46
CA ASN A 233 15.35 9.85 -0.07
C ASN A 233 14.89 8.91 -1.20
N ALA A 234 13.73 9.18 -1.84
CA ALA A 234 13.20 8.44 -2.98
C ALA A 234 13.01 9.34 -4.20
N TRP A 235 13.44 8.87 -5.38
CA TRP A 235 13.24 9.58 -6.65
C TRP A 235 11.97 9.16 -7.38
N ASN A 236 11.43 7.99 -7.03
CA ASN A 236 10.22 7.47 -7.64
C ASN A 236 9.00 8.34 -7.29
N LYS A 237 8.04 8.35 -8.21
CA LYS A 237 6.73 8.96 -8.01
C LYS A 237 5.82 7.94 -7.36
N ASN A 238 5.11 8.38 -6.35
CA ASN A 238 4.12 7.57 -5.62
C ASN A 238 2.72 8.18 -5.80
N GLY A 239 1.68 7.40 -5.52
CA GLY A 239 0.31 7.90 -5.40
C GLY A 239 0.14 8.79 -4.17
N ILE A 240 -0.91 9.61 -4.16
CA ILE A 240 -1.33 10.38 -2.99
C ILE A 240 -2.16 9.50 -2.05
N TYR A 241 -2.12 9.81 -0.74
CA TYR A 241 -2.91 9.08 0.26
C TYR A 241 -4.38 9.50 0.25
N SER A 242 -4.66 10.79 0.15
CA SER A 242 -6.03 11.30 0.17
C SER A 242 -6.24 12.49 -0.76
N LEU A 243 -7.48 12.66 -1.21
CA LEU A 243 -7.95 13.79 -1.99
C LEU A 243 -9.25 14.32 -1.40
N GLU A 244 -9.32 15.61 -1.15
CA GLU A 244 -10.51 16.31 -0.70
C GLU A 244 -10.86 17.43 -1.66
N VAL A 245 -12.14 17.57 -1.97
CA VAL A 245 -12.66 18.69 -2.78
C VAL A 245 -13.66 19.48 -1.97
N LEU A 246 -13.41 20.79 -1.85
CA LEU A 246 -14.27 21.75 -1.17
C LEU A 246 -14.90 22.69 -2.19
N VAL A 247 -16.21 22.90 -2.11
CA VAL A 247 -16.93 23.91 -2.88
C VAL A 247 -17.57 24.89 -1.91
N ASN A 248 -17.20 26.17 -2.02
CA ASN A 248 -17.62 27.21 -1.08
C ASN A 248 -17.36 26.84 0.40
N GLY A 249 -16.20 26.21 0.67
CA GLY A 249 -15.79 25.78 1.99
C GLY A 249 -16.48 24.53 2.52
N LYS A 250 -17.39 23.91 1.76
CA LYS A 250 -18.07 22.66 2.13
C LYS A 250 -17.47 21.48 1.37
N ARG A 251 -17.15 20.39 2.09
CA ARG A 251 -16.63 19.17 1.48
C ARG A 251 -17.67 18.50 0.59
N GLN A 252 -17.35 18.36 -0.69
CA GLN A 252 -18.17 17.69 -1.70
C GLN A 252 -17.64 16.31 -2.06
N TYR A 253 -16.35 16.10 -1.91
CA TYR A 253 -15.73 14.81 -2.21
C TYR A 253 -14.58 14.58 -1.23
N TYR A 254 -14.43 13.33 -0.84
CA TYR A 254 -13.29 12.84 -0.07
C TYR A 254 -12.97 11.40 -0.46
N HIS A 255 -11.71 11.14 -0.71
CA HIS A 255 -11.19 9.81 -0.96
C HIS A 255 -9.90 9.63 -0.16
N GLU A 256 -9.73 8.44 0.44
CA GLU A 256 -8.49 8.03 1.08
C GLU A 256 -8.14 6.60 0.73
N VAL A 257 -6.85 6.32 0.57
CA VAL A 257 -6.33 4.99 0.25
C VAL A 257 -5.93 4.28 1.54
N ALA A 258 -6.95 3.90 2.33
CA ALA A 258 -6.77 3.25 3.62
C ALA A 258 -6.90 1.72 3.54
N THR A 259 -7.86 1.22 2.76
CA THR A 259 -8.15 -0.22 2.62
C THR A 259 -8.94 -0.49 1.34
N PHE A 260 -8.73 -1.65 0.74
CA PHE A 260 -9.53 -2.15 -0.39
C PHE A 260 -9.51 -3.68 -0.44
N SER A 261 -10.40 -4.27 -1.26
CA SER A 261 -10.40 -5.70 -1.52
C SER A 261 -9.77 -6.03 -2.87
N PHE A 262 -9.18 -7.22 -2.99
CA PHE A 262 -8.68 -7.71 -4.28
C PHE A 262 -9.79 -7.84 -5.32
N ALA A 263 -11.03 -8.12 -4.88
CA ALA A 263 -12.17 -8.22 -5.77
C ALA A 263 -12.55 -6.87 -6.40
N GLU A 264 -12.34 -5.77 -5.68
CA GLU A 264 -12.60 -4.39 -6.15
C GLU A 264 -11.50 -3.91 -7.09
N SER A 265 -10.26 -4.32 -6.86
CA SER A 265 -9.07 -3.91 -7.62
C SER A 265 -9.15 -4.25 -9.13
N LYS A 266 -9.92 -5.26 -9.51
CA LYS A 266 -10.07 -5.68 -10.92
C LYS A 266 -10.97 -4.76 -11.78
N TYR A 267 -11.69 -3.83 -11.17
CA TYR A 267 -12.60 -2.91 -11.87
C TYR A 267 -11.95 -1.58 -12.25
N LEU A 268 -10.64 -1.54 -12.36
CA LEU A 268 -9.87 -0.33 -12.71
C LEU A 268 -9.77 -0.06 -14.22
N ASN A 269 -10.23 -0.98 -15.05
CA ASN A 269 -10.24 -0.87 -16.51
C ASN A 269 -11.65 -0.75 -17.06
#